data_281010b62786b82d9ce791c02a1b4365
#
_entry.id   281010b62786b82d9ce791c02a1b4365
#
_cell.length_a   1.000
_cell.length_b   1.000
_cell.length_c   1.000
_cell.angle_alpha   90.00
_cell.angle_beta   90.00
_cell.angle_gamma   90.00
#
_symmetry.space_group_name_H-M   'P 1'
#
loop_
_entity.id
_entity.type
_entity.pdbx_description
1 polymer ?
#
loop_
_entity_poly.entity_id
_entity_poly.type
_entity_poly.pdbx_seq_one_letter_code
_entity_poly.pdbx_strand_id
1 'polypeptide(L)'
;MKKSILFAFALMLAFSATAQKANIEFEKTTIDLGKFGPDSHIQKCHFVFRNTGDANLYIHQILTSCGCTTKEYPTYAIKPGAQDTIFVTYNGTNKAPKKFRTSITIHSNAVHEMTKVYIKGEQLARPIKEVEIIEVEE
;
A
#
# COMPACT_ATOMS: atom_id res chain seq x y z
N MET A 1 65.96 -9.50 6.88
CA MET A 1 64.92 -10.01 5.98
C MET A 1 63.67 -10.57 6.70
N LYS A 2 63.35 -10.09 7.87
CA LYS A 2 62.17 -10.52 8.64
C LYS A 2 61.11 -9.46 8.85
N LYS A 3 61.24 -8.27 8.21
CA LYS A 3 60.34 -7.12 8.40
C LYS A 3 59.35 -6.86 7.26
N SER A 4 59.42 -7.63 6.18
CA SER A 4 58.56 -7.37 5.00
C SER A 4 57.28 -8.25 4.92
N ILE A 5 57.11 -9.21 5.80
CA ILE A 5 55.97 -10.13 5.76
C ILE A 5 54.81 -9.62 6.62
N LEU A 6 55.04 -8.72 7.54
CA LEU A 6 54.03 -8.17 8.44
C LEU A 6 53.18 -7.04 7.79
N PHE A 7 53.67 -6.47 6.67
CA PHE A 7 52.96 -5.38 5.99
C PHE A 7 51.91 -5.86 4.94
N ALA A 8 52.04 -7.11 4.52
CA ALA A 8 51.13 -7.67 3.52
C ALA A 8 49.82 -8.23 4.11
N PHE A 9 49.74 -8.41 5.44
CA PHE A 9 48.56 -8.95 6.10
C PHE A 9 47.57 -7.88 6.58
N ALA A 10 47.95 -6.62 6.57
CA ALA A 10 47.08 -5.50 6.98
C ALA A 10 46.21 -4.93 5.86
N LEU A 11 46.31 -5.43 4.62
CA LEU A 11 45.64 -4.86 3.47
C LEU A 11 44.41 -5.68 2.99
N MET A 12 43.98 -6.67 3.74
CA MET A 12 42.87 -7.56 3.33
C MET A 12 41.60 -7.42 4.15
N LEU A 13 41.40 -6.38 4.91
CA LEU A 13 40.16 -6.18 5.67
C LEU A 13 39.49 -4.85 5.34
N ALA A 14 39.52 -4.43 4.07
CA ALA A 14 38.53 -3.50 3.57
C ALA A 14 37.24 -4.28 3.30
N PHE A 15 36.61 -4.80 4.35
CA PHE A 15 35.21 -5.20 4.27
C PHE A 15 34.41 -3.94 3.90
N SER A 16 34.00 -3.87 2.65
CA SER A 16 32.99 -2.92 2.22
C SER A 16 31.75 -3.23 3.03
N ALA A 17 31.57 -2.55 4.15
CA ALA A 17 30.31 -2.56 4.88
C ALA A 17 29.27 -1.87 3.99
N THR A 18 28.68 -2.63 3.09
CA THR A 18 27.47 -2.18 2.39
C THR A 18 26.41 -2.01 3.46
N ALA A 19 25.97 -0.77 3.65
CA ALA A 19 24.92 -0.49 4.61
C ALA A 19 23.67 -1.30 4.23
N GLN A 20 23.23 -2.17 5.13
CA GLN A 20 22.01 -2.96 4.93
C GLN A 20 20.80 -2.04 4.86
N LYS A 21 19.96 -2.24 3.87
CA LYS A 21 18.74 -1.45 3.63
C LYS A 21 17.54 -2.36 3.42
N ALA A 22 16.44 -2.02 4.07
CA ALA A 22 15.15 -2.58 3.76
C ALA A 22 14.66 -2.05 2.41
N ASN A 23 13.88 -2.83 1.71
CA ASN A 23 13.18 -2.42 0.49
C ASN A 23 11.78 -3.00 0.47
N ILE A 24 10.81 -2.20 0.04
CA ILE A 24 9.42 -2.62 -0.07
C ILE A 24 9.04 -2.74 -1.54
N GLU A 25 8.56 -3.90 -1.93
CA GLU A 25 8.08 -4.17 -3.28
C GLU A 25 6.66 -4.73 -3.22
N PHE A 26 5.74 -4.11 -3.95
CA PHE A 26 4.35 -4.50 -4.03
C PHE A 26 4.10 -5.38 -5.26
N GLU A 27 3.32 -6.44 -5.11
CA GLU A 27 2.87 -7.27 -6.24
C GLU A 27 2.00 -6.47 -7.22
N LYS A 28 1.17 -5.57 -6.67
CA LYS A 28 0.33 -4.64 -7.43
C LYS A 28 0.38 -3.26 -6.78
N THR A 29 0.60 -2.24 -7.58
CA THR A 29 0.61 -0.84 -7.12
C THR A 29 -0.72 -0.13 -7.33
N THR A 30 -1.64 -0.73 -8.06
CA THR A 30 -3.00 -0.21 -8.27
C THR A 30 -4.00 -1.36 -8.23
N ILE A 31 -5.04 -1.19 -7.44
CA ILE A 31 -6.18 -2.12 -7.37
C ILE A 31 -7.41 -1.41 -7.89
N ASP A 32 -8.09 -2.05 -8.84
CA ASP A 32 -9.37 -1.59 -9.37
C ASP A 32 -10.51 -2.29 -8.62
N LEU A 33 -11.29 -1.51 -7.89
CA LEU A 33 -12.46 -2.01 -7.15
C LEU A 33 -13.67 -2.25 -8.08
N GLY A 34 -13.55 -1.87 -9.36
CA GLY A 34 -14.62 -2.00 -10.32
C GLY A 34 -15.75 -1.00 -10.11
N LYS A 35 -16.93 -1.36 -10.59
CA LYS A 35 -18.18 -0.59 -10.44
C LYS A 35 -19.00 -1.18 -9.30
N PHE A 36 -19.45 -0.34 -8.40
CA PHE A 36 -20.28 -0.75 -7.27
C PHE A 36 -21.39 0.27 -7.00
N GLY A 37 -22.52 -0.22 -6.57
CA GLY A 37 -23.70 0.58 -6.29
C GLY A 37 -23.82 0.98 -4.82
N PRO A 38 -24.89 1.72 -4.47
CA PRO A 38 -25.12 2.23 -3.12
C PRO A 38 -25.32 1.14 -2.07
N ASP A 39 -25.70 -0.07 -2.45
CA ASP A 39 -25.90 -1.19 -1.53
C ASP A 39 -24.57 -1.92 -1.20
N SER A 40 -23.49 -1.62 -1.94
CA SER A 40 -22.15 -2.17 -1.73
C SER A 40 -21.08 -1.08 -1.67
N HIS A 41 -21.39 0.02 -1.02
CA HIS A 41 -20.53 1.19 -0.92
C HIS A 41 -19.26 0.98 -0.05
N ILE A 42 -19.20 -0.10 0.71
CA ILE A 42 -18.00 -0.50 1.44
C ILE A 42 -17.24 -1.55 0.62
N GLN A 43 -16.05 -1.19 0.17
CA GLN A 43 -15.18 -2.05 -0.62
C GLN A 43 -13.90 -2.37 0.14
N LYS A 44 -13.52 -3.64 0.16
CA LYS A 44 -12.31 -4.11 0.82
C LYS A 44 -11.34 -4.65 -0.22
N CYS A 45 -10.07 -4.32 -0.05
CA CYS A 45 -8.99 -4.85 -0.86
C CYS A 45 -7.71 -5.00 -0.02
N HIS A 46 -6.69 -5.58 -0.60
CA HIS A 46 -5.42 -5.77 0.07
C HIS A 46 -4.25 -5.61 -0.90
N PHE A 47 -3.14 -5.13 -0.38
CA PHE A 47 -1.88 -5.02 -1.09
C PHE A 47 -0.87 -5.98 -0.46
N VAL A 48 -0.41 -6.94 -1.25
CA VAL A 48 0.65 -7.85 -0.85
C VAL A 48 1.99 -7.21 -1.20
N PHE A 49 2.92 -7.23 -0.26
CA PHE A 49 4.27 -6.71 -0.44
C PHE A 49 5.31 -7.66 0.12
N ARG A 50 6.54 -7.50 -0.33
CA ARG A 50 7.70 -8.25 0.12
C ARG A 50 8.82 -7.29 0.51
N ASN A 51 9.56 -7.64 1.56
CA ASN A 51 10.82 -6.99 1.85
C ASN A 51 11.91 -7.63 0.97
N THR A 52 12.26 -6.94 -0.11
CA THR A 52 13.31 -7.38 -1.05
C THR A 52 14.69 -6.85 -0.69
N GLY A 53 14.81 -6.15 0.44
CA GLY A 53 16.07 -5.68 0.98
C GLY A 53 16.78 -6.71 1.85
N ASP A 54 17.84 -6.29 2.49
CA ASP A 54 18.70 -7.11 3.36
C ASP A 54 18.67 -6.69 4.85
N ALA A 55 17.82 -5.72 5.19
CA ALA A 55 17.52 -5.31 6.56
C ALA A 55 16.03 -5.46 6.87
N ASN A 56 15.67 -5.49 8.15
CA ASN A 56 14.27 -5.52 8.57
C ASN A 56 13.51 -4.29 8.07
N LEU A 57 12.33 -4.51 7.51
CA LEU A 57 11.41 -3.47 7.07
C LEU A 57 10.44 -3.13 8.19
N TYR A 58 10.28 -1.84 8.45
CA TYR A 58 9.29 -1.30 9.39
C TYR A 58 8.41 -0.30 8.66
N ILE A 59 7.10 -0.50 8.72
CA ILE A 59 6.13 0.49 8.26
C ILE A 59 5.84 1.42 9.43
N HIS A 60 6.19 2.70 9.27
CA HIS A 60 6.01 3.70 10.31
C HIS A 60 4.60 4.26 10.32
N GLN A 61 4.09 4.55 9.13
CA GLN A 61 2.77 5.17 8.96
C GLN A 61 2.24 4.92 7.56
N ILE A 62 0.92 4.84 7.45
CA ILE A 62 0.23 4.85 6.16
C ILE A 62 -0.75 6.00 6.13
N LEU A 63 -0.64 6.85 5.12
CA LEU A 63 -1.53 7.97 4.87
C LEU A 63 -2.38 7.71 3.63
N THR A 64 -3.62 8.14 3.66
CA THR A 64 -4.54 8.06 2.53
C THR A 64 -4.99 9.45 2.12
N SER A 65 -5.15 9.68 0.82
CA SER A 65 -5.64 10.97 0.30
C SER A 65 -7.13 11.20 0.54
N CYS A 66 -7.86 10.20 1.02
CA CYS A 66 -9.27 10.28 1.36
C CYS A 66 -9.50 9.79 2.80
N GLY A 67 -10.15 10.61 3.62
CA GLY A 67 -10.60 10.21 4.97
C GLY A 67 -11.64 9.08 4.97
N CYS A 68 -12.17 8.72 3.79
CA CYS A 68 -13.09 7.59 3.60
C CYS A 68 -12.38 6.23 3.52
N THR A 69 -11.06 6.19 3.66
CA THR A 69 -10.25 4.98 3.54
C THR A 69 -9.60 4.64 4.87
N THR A 70 -9.89 3.46 5.39
CA THR A 70 -9.22 2.89 6.56
C THR A 70 -8.19 1.85 6.13
N LYS A 71 -7.18 1.63 6.95
CA LYS A 71 -6.05 0.75 6.67
C LYS A 71 -5.66 -0.04 7.91
N GLU A 72 -5.25 -1.29 7.68
CA GLU A 72 -4.62 -2.14 8.67
C GLU A 72 -3.32 -2.68 8.08
N TYR A 73 -2.24 -2.61 8.84
CA TYR A 73 -0.90 -2.98 8.38
C TYR A 73 -0.04 -3.52 9.53
N PRO A 74 0.99 -4.32 9.22
CA PRO A 74 1.90 -4.86 10.23
C PRO A 74 2.70 -3.75 10.89
N THR A 75 2.74 -3.75 12.23
CA THR A 75 3.53 -2.83 13.06
C THR A 75 4.81 -3.46 13.59
N TYR A 76 5.06 -4.72 13.25
CA TYR A 76 6.25 -5.49 13.59
C TYR A 76 7.27 -5.48 12.43
N ALA A 77 8.49 -5.92 12.74
CA ALA A 77 9.55 -6.06 11.75
C ALA A 77 9.23 -7.14 10.71
N ILE A 78 9.32 -6.78 9.43
CA ILE A 78 9.23 -7.71 8.31
C ILE A 78 10.65 -8.06 7.88
N LYS A 79 11.04 -9.32 8.09
CA LYS A 79 12.40 -9.81 7.81
C LYS A 79 12.72 -9.74 6.32
N PRO A 80 14.01 -9.67 5.95
CA PRO A 80 14.44 -9.80 4.55
C PRO A 80 13.85 -11.04 3.88
N GLY A 81 13.24 -10.84 2.71
CA GLY A 81 12.57 -11.91 1.94
C GLY A 81 11.17 -12.28 2.41
N ALA A 82 10.72 -11.79 3.57
CA ALA A 82 9.37 -12.03 4.07
C ALA A 82 8.32 -11.21 3.32
N GLN A 83 7.12 -11.76 3.25
CA GLN A 83 5.94 -11.17 2.62
C GLN A 83 4.90 -10.85 3.67
N ASP A 84 4.17 -9.78 3.48
CA ASP A 84 3.04 -9.39 4.34
C ASP A 84 1.99 -8.62 3.54
N THR A 85 0.94 -8.17 4.21
CA THR A 85 -0.24 -7.62 3.55
C THR A 85 -0.73 -6.35 4.27
N ILE A 86 -1.11 -5.36 3.48
CA ILE A 86 -1.81 -4.15 3.92
C ILE A 86 -3.28 -4.31 3.51
N PHE A 87 -4.18 -4.27 4.47
CA PHE A 87 -5.63 -4.29 4.21
C PHE A 87 -6.17 -2.87 4.13
N VAL A 88 -7.02 -2.63 3.15
CA VAL A 88 -7.60 -1.32 2.88
C VAL A 88 -9.11 -1.46 2.73
N THR A 89 -9.86 -0.60 3.41
CA THR A 89 -11.32 -0.52 3.30
C THR A 89 -11.69 0.88 2.83
N TYR A 90 -12.32 0.94 1.66
CA TYR A 90 -12.92 2.16 1.13
C TYR A 90 -14.38 2.23 1.55
N ASN A 91 -14.79 3.34 2.15
CA ASN A 91 -16.17 3.60 2.53
C ASN A 91 -16.74 4.74 1.67
N GLY A 92 -17.56 4.38 0.71
CA GLY A 92 -18.25 5.30 -0.20
C GLY A 92 -19.60 5.80 0.31
N THR A 93 -19.95 5.53 1.58
CA THR A 93 -21.20 6.01 2.19
C THR A 93 -21.31 7.53 2.06
N ASN A 94 -22.46 8.02 1.61
CA ASN A 94 -22.74 9.46 1.39
C ASN A 94 -21.79 10.14 0.39
N LYS A 95 -21.07 9.38 -0.44
CA LYS A 95 -20.30 9.92 -1.54
C LYS A 95 -21.15 10.04 -2.81
N ALA A 96 -20.92 11.13 -3.55
CA ALA A 96 -21.54 11.29 -4.85
C ALA A 96 -21.08 10.20 -5.82
N PRO A 97 -22.00 9.72 -6.71
CA PRO A 97 -21.63 8.77 -7.75
C PRO A 97 -20.56 9.37 -8.66
N LYS A 98 -19.42 8.71 -8.75
CA LYS A 98 -18.31 9.13 -9.64
C LYS A 98 -17.22 8.08 -9.71
N LYS A 99 -16.36 8.23 -10.73
CA LYS A 99 -15.06 7.57 -10.75
C LYS A 99 -14.14 8.22 -9.73
N PHE A 100 -13.33 7.42 -9.05
CA PHE A 100 -12.36 7.90 -8.07
C PHE A 100 -11.02 7.18 -8.18
N ARG A 101 -9.99 7.85 -7.69
CA ARG A 101 -8.67 7.29 -7.46
C ARG A 101 -8.13 7.85 -6.15
N THR A 102 -7.79 6.97 -5.22
CA THR A 102 -7.24 7.33 -3.91
C THR A 102 -5.82 6.84 -3.82
N SER A 103 -4.90 7.71 -3.42
CA SER A 103 -3.51 7.33 -3.14
C SER A 103 -3.37 6.89 -1.68
N ILE A 104 -2.53 5.89 -1.49
CA ILE A 104 -2.13 5.35 -0.21
C ILE A 104 -0.62 5.48 -0.16
N THR A 105 -0.12 6.29 0.76
CA THR A 105 1.31 6.55 0.93
C THR A 105 1.82 5.77 2.13
N ILE A 106 2.77 4.88 1.89
CA ILE A 106 3.41 4.05 2.90
C ILE A 106 4.74 4.70 3.27
N HIS A 107 4.88 5.10 4.54
CA HIS A 107 6.12 5.58 5.13
C HIS A 107 6.83 4.42 5.82
N SER A 108 8.07 4.17 5.46
CA SER A 108 8.86 3.05 5.98
C SER A 108 10.35 3.41 6.06
N ASN A 109 11.14 2.50 6.64
CA ASN A 109 12.60 2.60 6.63
C ASN A 109 13.24 2.01 5.36
N ALA A 110 12.46 1.78 4.31
CA ALA A 110 12.97 1.29 3.04
C ALA A 110 13.88 2.31 2.34
N VAL A 111 14.58 1.88 1.29
CA VAL A 111 15.43 2.73 0.44
C VAL A 111 14.67 3.98 -0.03
N HIS A 112 13.42 3.79 -0.43
CA HIS A 112 12.47 4.86 -0.65
C HIS A 112 11.57 4.97 0.58
N GLU A 113 11.75 6.02 1.37
CA GLU A 113 11.00 6.23 2.61
C GLU A 113 9.48 6.37 2.39
N MET A 114 9.08 6.79 1.20
CA MET A 114 7.69 6.93 0.81
C MET A 114 7.40 6.13 -0.45
N THR A 115 6.50 5.16 -0.36
CA THR A 115 6.00 4.39 -1.49
C THR A 115 4.51 4.62 -1.63
N LYS A 116 4.04 4.83 -2.87
CA LYS A 116 2.62 5.07 -3.15
C LYS A 116 2.01 3.90 -3.89
N VAL A 117 0.83 3.49 -3.44
CA VAL A 117 -0.08 2.59 -4.14
C VAL A 117 -1.45 3.26 -4.28
N TYR A 118 -2.30 2.72 -5.13
CA TYR A 118 -3.56 3.36 -5.48
C TYR A 118 -4.71 2.36 -5.47
N ILE A 119 -5.87 2.83 -5.05
CA ILE A 119 -7.15 2.21 -5.33
C ILE A 119 -7.94 3.10 -6.28
N LYS A 120 -8.64 2.50 -7.20
CA LYS A 120 -9.57 3.19 -8.11
C LYS A 120 -10.86 2.41 -8.23
N GLY A 121 -11.90 3.07 -8.70
CA GLY A 121 -13.20 2.45 -8.92
C GLY A 121 -14.22 3.45 -9.40
N GLU A 122 -15.44 2.99 -9.57
CA GLU A 122 -16.56 3.81 -9.97
C GLU A 122 -17.77 3.51 -9.08
N GLN A 123 -18.19 4.51 -8.33
CA GLN A 123 -19.40 4.43 -7.54
C GLN A 123 -20.60 4.86 -8.40
N LEU A 124 -21.57 3.97 -8.54
CA LEU A 124 -22.75 4.18 -9.34
C LEU A 124 -23.86 4.91 -8.55
N ALA A 125 -24.71 5.63 -9.27
CA ALA A 125 -25.92 6.21 -8.71
C ALA A 125 -26.92 5.12 -8.30
N ARG A 126 -27.76 5.44 -7.32
CA ARG A 126 -28.94 4.64 -7.03
C ARG A 126 -29.89 4.73 -8.24
N PRO A 127 -30.37 3.61 -8.78
CA PRO A 127 -31.36 3.65 -9.85
C PRO A 127 -32.58 4.43 -9.34
N ILE A 128 -33.02 5.40 -10.13
CA ILE A 128 -34.26 6.11 -9.88
C ILE A 128 -35.36 5.06 -10.07
N LYS A 129 -36.04 4.72 -8.99
CA LYS A 129 -37.30 3.97 -9.12
C LYS A 129 -38.25 4.91 -9.83
N GLU A 130 -38.69 4.54 -11.03
CA GLU A 130 -39.78 5.21 -11.72
C GLU A 130 -40.96 5.23 -10.75
N VAL A 131 -41.35 6.43 -10.31
CA VAL A 131 -42.55 6.59 -9.51
C VAL A 131 -43.71 6.36 -10.50
N GLU A 132 -44.39 5.22 -10.40
CA GLU A 132 -45.62 4.99 -11.09
C GLU A 132 -46.59 6.11 -10.69
N ILE A 133 -46.83 7.03 -11.59
CA ILE A 133 -47.86 8.06 -11.41
C ILE A 133 -49.20 7.31 -11.51
N ILE A 134 -49.81 7.08 -10.34
CA ILE A 134 -51.20 6.61 -10.29
C ILE A 134 -52.05 7.81 -10.71
N GLU A 135 -52.54 7.81 -11.97
CA GLU A 135 -53.59 8.71 -12.39
C GLU A 135 -54.83 8.34 -11.59
N VAL A 136 -55.24 9.26 -10.72
CA VAL A 136 -56.54 9.18 -10.07
C VAL A 136 -57.54 9.69 -11.09
N GLU A 137 -58.26 8.76 -11.76
CA GLU A 137 -59.45 9.14 -12.52
C GLU A 137 -60.54 9.61 -11.55
N GLU A 138 -61.01 10.84 -11.77
CA GLU A 138 -62.19 11.37 -11.09
C GLU A 138 -63.47 10.78 -11.67
#